data_94440f02fd7daf2cfbc0d98908e055d7
#
_entry.id   94440f02fd7daf2cfbc0d98908e055d7
#
_cell.length_a   1.000
_cell.length_b   1.000
_cell.length_c   1.000
_cell.angle_alpha   90.00
_cell.angle_beta   90.00
_cell.angle_gamma   90.00
#
_symmetry.space_group_name_H-M   'P 1'
#
loop_
_entity.id
_entity.type
_entity.pdbx_description
1 polymer ?
#
loop_
_entity_poly.entity_id
_entity_poly.type
_entity_poly.pdbx_seq_one_letter_code
_entity_poly.pdbx_strand_id
1 'polypeptide(L)'
;MTIVLDGESLTFEQVLAVAYGEPGEPRVALDEKAKINVNRASTAVDTLLERGEIAYGITTGFGAFKDKIISREEVEQLQRNIVLSHAVGVGDPFDTATVRAIMLIRANTLARGFSGIRLETLELMLECLNRGVHPVIPEKGSLGASGDLAPLAHSACVLIGEGKAELNAEILSGADALSKAGLEPVVLKAKEGLALTNGTTIMTAVGLLETARAIRLSELADVSGCLSLEALNGT
;
A
#
# COMPACT_ATOMS: atom_id res chain seq x y z
N MET A 1 -18.53 -9.39 7.23
CA MET A 1 -17.35 -10.30 7.23
C MET A 1 -16.11 -9.46 7.50
N THR A 2 -15.12 -9.98 8.25
CA THR A 2 -13.86 -9.26 8.50
C THR A 2 -12.71 -10.10 7.95
N ILE A 3 -11.82 -9.49 7.17
CA ILE A 3 -10.56 -10.08 6.73
C ILE A 3 -9.49 -9.67 7.74
N VAL A 4 -8.80 -10.65 8.30
CA VAL A 4 -7.76 -10.44 9.32
C VAL A 4 -6.40 -10.67 8.66
N LEU A 5 -5.54 -9.65 8.68
CA LEU A 5 -4.21 -9.67 8.08
C LEU A 5 -3.17 -10.14 9.10
N ASP A 6 -2.49 -11.23 8.79
CA ASP A 6 -1.36 -11.80 9.55
C ASP A 6 -0.01 -11.66 8.80
N GLY A 7 -0.08 -11.17 7.56
CA GLY A 7 1.08 -11.04 6.67
C GLY A 7 1.39 -12.28 5.83
N GLU A 8 0.65 -13.38 5.98
CA GLU A 8 0.96 -14.67 5.35
C GLU A 8 -0.24 -15.35 4.67
N SER A 9 -1.44 -15.25 5.26
CA SER A 9 -2.61 -16.04 4.86
C SER A 9 -3.59 -15.34 3.92
N LEU A 10 -3.29 -14.12 3.45
CA LEU A 10 -4.16 -13.37 2.54
C LEU A 10 -4.34 -14.15 1.22
N THR A 11 -5.59 -14.46 0.86
CA THR A 11 -5.90 -15.23 -0.34
C THR A 11 -6.28 -14.34 -1.53
N PHE A 12 -6.24 -14.93 -2.72
CA PHE A 12 -6.63 -14.30 -3.97
C PHE A 12 -8.08 -13.77 -3.92
N GLU A 13 -9.00 -14.58 -3.42
CA GLU A 13 -10.43 -14.26 -3.30
C GLU A 13 -10.66 -13.12 -2.32
N GLN A 14 -9.90 -13.06 -1.23
CA GLN A 14 -9.99 -11.96 -0.27
C GLN A 14 -9.52 -10.63 -0.88
N VAL A 15 -8.49 -10.65 -1.72
CA VAL A 15 -8.06 -9.44 -2.44
C VAL A 15 -9.15 -8.99 -3.41
N LEU A 16 -9.76 -9.90 -4.18
CA LEU A 16 -10.86 -9.56 -5.08
C LEU A 16 -12.08 -9.02 -4.32
N ALA A 17 -12.42 -9.63 -3.18
CA ALA A 17 -13.54 -9.18 -2.36
C ALA A 17 -13.35 -7.75 -1.85
N VAL A 18 -12.13 -7.37 -1.43
CA VAL A 18 -11.84 -5.99 -1.03
C VAL A 18 -11.76 -5.05 -2.23
N ALA A 19 -11.11 -5.46 -3.31
CA ALA A 19 -10.94 -4.63 -4.51
C ALA A 19 -12.28 -4.19 -5.10
N TYR A 20 -13.22 -5.10 -5.24
CA TYR A 20 -14.51 -4.88 -5.89
C TYR A 20 -15.69 -4.69 -4.91
N GLY A 21 -15.44 -4.76 -3.60
CA GLY A 21 -16.45 -4.53 -2.56
C GLY A 21 -16.65 -3.05 -2.25
N GLU A 22 -17.65 -2.77 -1.40
CA GLU A 22 -17.85 -1.44 -0.85
C GLU A 22 -16.81 -1.10 0.24
N PRO A 23 -16.52 0.19 0.51
CA PRO A 23 -15.66 0.58 1.62
C PRO A 23 -16.12 -0.02 2.95
N GLY A 24 -15.20 -0.73 3.63
CA GLY A 24 -15.50 -1.41 4.90
C GLY A 24 -16.27 -2.73 4.78
N GLU A 25 -16.61 -3.18 3.56
CA GLU A 25 -17.27 -4.46 3.30
C GLU A 25 -16.54 -5.25 2.19
N PRO A 26 -15.69 -6.24 2.56
CA PRO A 26 -15.38 -6.68 3.94
C PRO A 26 -14.51 -5.69 4.70
N ARG A 27 -14.71 -5.58 6.02
CA ARG A 27 -13.81 -4.82 6.88
C ARG A 27 -12.45 -5.53 6.96
N VAL A 28 -11.37 -4.75 7.02
CA VAL A 28 -10.01 -5.28 7.16
C VAL A 28 -9.45 -4.90 8.53
N ALA A 29 -8.80 -5.84 9.20
CA ALA A 29 -8.18 -5.67 10.51
C ALA A 29 -6.85 -6.40 10.61
N LEU A 30 -6.00 -6.03 11.57
CA LEU A 30 -4.76 -6.76 11.86
C LEU A 30 -5.02 -7.90 12.85
N ASP A 31 -4.32 -8.99 12.66
CA ASP A 31 -4.17 -10.05 13.65
C ASP A 31 -3.37 -9.56 14.86
N GLU A 32 -3.69 -10.03 16.05
CA GLU A 32 -3.02 -9.60 17.29
C GLU A 32 -1.53 -9.99 17.31
N LYS A 33 -1.16 -11.13 16.77
CA LYS A 33 0.25 -11.53 16.63
C LYS A 33 0.99 -10.65 15.63
N ALA A 34 0.32 -10.24 14.55
CA ALA A 34 0.87 -9.28 13.60
C ALA A 34 1.15 -7.93 14.26
N LYS A 35 0.24 -7.41 15.09
CA LYS A 35 0.46 -6.17 15.87
C LYS A 35 1.69 -6.28 16.79
N ILE A 36 1.84 -7.41 17.48
CA ILE A 36 3.02 -7.67 18.33
C ILE A 36 4.31 -7.66 17.50
N ASN A 37 4.32 -8.31 16.33
CA ASN A 37 5.48 -8.36 15.45
C ASN A 37 5.85 -6.98 14.89
N VAL A 38 4.84 -6.20 14.46
CA VAL A 38 5.02 -4.82 13.97
C VAL A 38 5.64 -3.95 15.06
N ASN A 39 5.09 -3.98 16.28
CA ASN A 39 5.61 -3.22 17.42
C ASN A 39 7.05 -3.64 17.77
N ARG A 40 7.35 -4.95 17.76
CA ARG A 40 8.71 -5.44 18.00
C ARG A 40 9.71 -4.88 16.97
N ALA A 41 9.33 -4.86 15.69
CA ALA A 41 10.20 -4.33 14.63
C ALA A 41 10.38 -2.80 14.74
N SER A 42 9.34 -2.06 15.08
CA SER A 42 9.42 -0.62 15.34
C SER A 42 10.33 -0.32 16.53
N THR A 43 10.17 -1.01 17.65
CA THR A 43 11.04 -0.87 18.84
C THR A 43 12.51 -1.16 18.51
N ALA A 44 12.78 -2.12 17.62
CA ALA A 44 14.15 -2.38 17.18
C ALA A 44 14.76 -1.18 16.42
N VAL A 45 13.97 -0.46 15.62
CA VAL A 45 14.40 0.78 14.96
C VAL A 45 14.73 1.86 15.99
N ASP A 46 13.86 2.05 16.99
CA ASP A 46 14.07 3.02 18.06
C ASP A 46 15.36 2.71 18.86
N THR A 47 15.60 1.43 19.15
CA THR A 47 16.82 0.98 19.85
C THR A 47 18.09 1.29 19.04
N LEU A 48 18.07 1.10 17.71
CA LEU A 48 19.21 1.46 16.85
C LEU A 48 19.49 2.96 16.86
N LEU A 49 18.42 3.78 16.85
CA LEU A 49 18.53 5.24 16.95
C LEU A 49 19.11 5.67 18.30
N GLU A 50 18.66 5.06 19.40
CA GLU A 50 19.14 5.37 20.75
C GLU A 50 20.63 5.04 20.92
N ARG A 51 21.10 3.93 20.34
CA ARG A 51 22.50 3.51 20.37
C ARG A 51 23.38 4.31 19.42
N GLY A 52 22.82 5.13 18.53
CA GLY A 52 23.57 5.87 17.54
C GLY A 52 24.28 4.97 16.51
N GLU A 53 23.79 3.75 16.31
CA GLU A 53 24.34 2.81 15.36
C GLU A 53 24.11 3.29 13.93
N ILE A 54 25.11 3.14 13.06
CA ILE A 54 25.01 3.50 11.65
C ILE A 54 24.25 2.39 10.93
N ALA A 55 23.00 2.66 10.54
CA ALA A 55 22.17 1.71 9.81
C ALA A 55 21.56 2.39 8.58
N TYR A 56 21.77 1.78 7.41
CA TYR A 56 21.26 2.29 6.13
C TYR A 56 19.75 2.50 6.16
N GLY A 57 19.36 3.71 5.80
CA GLY A 57 17.93 4.05 5.73
C GLY A 57 17.22 4.19 7.07
N ILE A 58 17.97 4.20 8.17
CA ILE A 58 17.49 4.46 9.54
C ILE A 58 18.21 5.70 10.07
N THR A 59 19.53 5.64 10.16
CA THR A 59 20.39 6.73 10.67
C THR A 59 21.26 7.36 9.58
N THR A 60 21.14 6.90 8.34
CA THR A 60 21.79 7.49 7.16
C THR A 60 20.76 7.92 6.12
N GLY A 61 21.18 8.74 5.17
CA GLY A 61 20.39 9.01 3.96
C GLY A 61 20.30 7.78 3.03
N PHE A 62 19.73 7.99 1.85
CA PHE A 62 19.45 6.95 0.85
C PHE A 62 20.22 7.20 -0.44
N GLY A 63 20.45 6.14 -1.21
CA GLY A 63 21.08 6.23 -2.51
C GLY A 63 22.45 6.94 -2.44
N ALA A 64 22.57 8.09 -3.10
CA ALA A 64 23.77 8.90 -3.09
C ALA A 64 24.14 9.48 -1.71
N PHE A 65 23.21 9.54 -0.78
CA PHE A 65 23.41 10.03 0.59
C PHE A 65 23.55 8.94 1.64
N LYS A 66 23.82 7.69 1.22
CA LYS A 66 23.92 6.52 2.09
C LYS A 66 24.96 6.65 3.21
N ASP A 67 26.00 7.44 2.99
CA ASP A 67 27.11 7.65 3.92
C ASP A 67 26.93 8.94 4.79
N LYS A 68 25.84 9.70 4.57
CA LYS A 68 25.53 10.90 5.33
C LYS A 68 24.71 10.52 6.56
N ILE A 69 25.31 10.71 7.74
CA ILE A 69 24.61 10.53 9.02
C ILE A 69 23.59 11.66 9.17
N ILE A 70 22.37 11.31 9.56
CA ILE A 70 21.24 12.22 9.76
C ILE A 70 21.08 12.45 11.27
N SER A 71 20.94 13.70 11.69
CA SER A 71 20.64 14.03 13.08
C SER A 71 19.21 13.58 13.44
N ARG A 72 18.95 13.39 14.75
CA ARG A 72 17.62 12.97 15.21
C ARG A 72 16.53 14.00 14.85
N GLU A 73 16.86 15.27 14.88
CA GLU A 73 15.98 16.39 14.54
C GLU A 73 15.61 16.41 13.04
N GLU A 74 16.51 15.89 12.19
CA GLU A 74 16.31 15.83 10.74
C GLU A 74 15.61 14.56 10.26
N VAL A 75 15.48 13.53 11.12
CA VAL A 75 14.92 12.23 10.72
C VAL A 75 13.50 12.35 10.19
N GLU A 76 12.63 13.08 10.87
CA GLU A 76 11.22 13.25 10.46
C GLU A 76 11.13 13.96 9.10
N GLN A 77 11.91 15.04 8.93
CA GLN A 77 11.96 15.77 7.67
C GLN A 77 12.50 14.89 6.53
N LEU A 78 13.50 14.05 6.82
CA LEU A 78 14.02 13.10 5.83
C LEU A 78 12.94 12.11 5.39
N GLN A 79 12.17 11.51 6.32
CA GLN A 79 11.11 10.55 5.97
C GLN A 79 10.03 11.21 5.09
N ARG A 80 9.61 12.42 5.44
CA ARG A 80 8.69 13.21 4.62
C ARG A 80 9.26 13.51 3.24
N ASN A 81 10.52 13.94 3.17
CA ASN A 81 11.20 14.25 1.91
C ASN A 81 11.35 13.01 1.01
N ILE A 82 11.59 11.83 1.56
CA ILE A 82 11.63 10.57 0.80
C ILE A 82 10.30 10.35 0.11
N VAL A 83 9.20 10.43 0.84
CA VAL A 83 7.86 10.23 0.27
C VAL A 83 7.59 11.27 -0.83
N LEU A 84 7.79 12.55 -0.55
CA LEU A 84 7.48 13.62 -1.51
C LEU A 84 8.37 13.56 -2.76
N SER A 85 9.67 13.28 -2.62
CA SER A 85 10.60 13.22 -3.74
C SER A 85 10.38 12.02 -4.67
N HIS A 86 9.75 10.96 -4.19
CA HIS A 86 9.42 9.78 -4.98
C HIS A 86 8.00 9.81 -5.57
N ALA A 87 7.12 10.72 -5.13
CA ALA A 87 5.77 10.88 -5.68
C ALA A 87 5.79 11.61 -7.03
N VAL A 88 6.43 11.00 -8.01
CA VAL A 88 6.68 11.57 -9.35
C VAL A 88 6.00 10.78 -10.49
N GLY A 89 5.01 9.97 -10.14
CA GLY A 89 4.20 9.23 -11.10
C GLY A 89 3.42 10.15 -12.05
N VAL A 90 3.16 9.69 -13.26
CA VAL A 90 2.45 10.43 -14.32
C VAL A 90 1.42 9.53 -15.01
N GLY A 91 0.58 10.12 -15.84
CA GLY A 91 -0.50 9.42 -16.54
C GLY A 91 -1.82 9.44 -15.78
N ASP A 92 -2.77 8.66 -16.27
CA ASP A 92 -4.05 8.52 -15.62
C ASP A 92 -3.92 7.78 -14.29
N PRO A 93 -4.79 8.02 -13.31
CA PRO A 93 -4.78 7.28 -12.06
C PRO A 93 -5.27 5.84 -12.27
N PHE A 94 -4.76 4.91 -11.46
CA PHE A 94 -5.38 3.60 -11.32
C PHE A 94 -6.83 3.73 -10.86
N ASP A 95 -7.67 2.79 -11.28
CA ASP A 95 -9.05 2.69 -10.80
C ASP A 95 -9.12 2.34 -9.30
N THR A 96 -10.24 2.64 -8.68
CA THR A 96 -10.46 2.44 -7.25
C THR A 96 -10.27 0.99 -6.81
N ALA A 97 -10.66 0.02 -7.65
CA ALA A 97 -10.48 -1.41 -7.35
C ALA A 97 -8.99 -1.78 -7.27
N THR A 98 -8.19 -1.29 -8.21
CA THR A 98 -6.74 -1.48 -8.21
C THR A 98 -6.10 -0.82 -7.00
N VAL A 99 -6.48 0.41 -6.66
CA VAL A 99 -5.96 1.11 -5.47
C VAL A 99 -6.28 0.37 -4.18
N ARG A 100 -7.50 -0.15 -4.03
CA ARG A 100 -7.92 -0.95 -2.86
C ARG A 100 -7.10 -2.23 -2.72
N ALA A 101 -6.84 -2.93 -3.84
CA ALA A 101 -5.95 -4.10 -3.86
C ALA A 101 -4.53 -3.72 -3.43
N ILE A 102 -3.99 -2.61 -3.94
CA ILE A 102 -2.67 -2.08 -3.56
C ILE A 102 -2.61 -1.83 -2.05
N MET A 103 -3.57 -1.10 -1.48
CA MET A 103 -3.60 -0.78 -0.06
C MET A 103 -3.66 -2.04 0.80
N LEU A 104 -4.51 -3.00 0.45
CA LEU A 104 -4.66 -4.27 1.16
C LEU A 104 -3.37 -5.10 1.14
N ILE A 105 -2.78 -5.31 -0.05
CA ILE A 105 -1.55 -6.10 -0.21
C ILE A 105 -0.39 -5.41 0.51
N ARG A 106 -0.33 -4.06 0.46
CA ARG A 106 0.69 -3.32 1.20
C ARG A 106 0.55 -3.52 2.70
N ALA A 107 -0.66 -3.34 3.23
CA ALA A 107 -0.93 -3.54 4.65
C ALA A 107 -0.58 -4.97 5.08
N ASN A 108 -0.94 -5.99 4.29
CA ASN A 108 -0.59 -7.38 4.59
C ASN A 108 0.94 -7.60 4.60
N THR A 109 1.67 -7.00 3.65
CA THR A 109 3.14 -7.10 3.63
C THR A 109 3.77 -6.47 4.88
N LEU A 110 3.25 -5.32 5.31
CA LEU A 110 3.73 -4.60 6.50
C LEU A 110 3.36 -5.34 7.80
N ALA A 111 2.23 -6.03 7.83
CA ALA A 111 1.75 -6.83 8.96
C ALA A 111 2.71 -7.96 9.37
N ARG A 112 3.61 -8.40 8.47
CA ARG A 112 4.66 -9.37 8.82
C ARG A 112 5.63 -8.88 9.91
N GLY A 113 5.74 -7.56 10.13
CA GLY A 113 6.58 -7.00 11.18
C GLY A 113 8.09 -7.06 10.90
N PHE A 114 8.50 -6.87 9.63
CA PHE A 114 9.92 -6.80 9.25
C PHE A 114 10.37 -5.43 8.74
N SER A 115 9.43 -4.52 8.52
CA SER A 115 9.70 -3.23 7.88
C SER A 115 10.15 -2.13 8.85
N GLY A 116 9.86 -2.28 10.13
CA GLY A 116 10.10 -1.24 11.15
C GLY A 116 9.08 -0.10 11.13
N ILE A 117 7.94 -0.27 10.45
CA ILE A 117 6.82 0.68 10.51
C ILE A 117 6.16 0.62 11.88
N ARG A 118 5.65 1.77 12.37
CA ARG A 118 4.87 1.83 13.60
C ARG A 118 3.45 1.29 13.36
N LEU A 119 2.87 0.73 14.43
CA LEU A 119 1.52 0.18 14.37
C LEU A 119 0.49 1.25 13.99
N GLU A 120 0.59 2.46 14.54
CA GLU A 120 -0.34 3.57 14.26
C GLU A 120 -0.37 3.96 12.77
N THR A 121 0.78 3.92 12.08
CA THR A 121 0.87 4.23 10.64
C THR A 121 0.22 3.14 9.81
N LEU A 122 0.40 1.88 10.18
CA LEU A 122 -0.24 0.74 9.52
C LEU A 122 -1.75 0.72 9.78
N GLU A 123 -2.19 1.02 11.00
CA GLU A 123 -3.61 1.11 11.35
C GLU A 123 -4.30 2.27 10.62
N LEU A 124 -3.63 3.43 10.46
CA LEU A 124 -4.15 4.52 9.63
C LEU A 124 -4.37 4.08 8.18
N MET A 125 -3.40 3.35 7.59
CA MET A 125 -3.56 2.82 6.23
C MET A 125 -4.79 1.91 6.11
N LEU A 126 -5.03 1.04 7.10
CA LEU A 126 -6.21 0.17 7.13
C LEU A 126 -7.50 0.95 7.34
N GLU A 127 -7.51 1.96 8.20
CA GLU A 127 -8.68 2.81 8.39
C GLU A 127 -8.98 3.66 7.14
N CYS A 128 -7.97 4.13 6.39
CA CYS A 128 -8.17 4.73 5.07
C CYS A 128 -8.92 3.77 4.13
N LEU A 129 -8.46 2.52 4.02
CA LEU A 129 -9.11 1.50 3.20
C LEU A 129 -10.55 1.22 3.66
N ASN A 130 -10.76 1.05 4.97
CA ASN A 130 -12.07 0.76 5.55
C ASN A 130 -13.07 1.92 5.41
N ARG A 131 -12.60 3.17 5.38
CA ARG A 131 -13.44 4.37 5.27
C ARG A 131 -13.52 4.94 3.85
N GLY A 132 -12.94 4.24 2.87
CA GLY A 132 -13.01 4.63 1.46
C GLY A 132 -12.15 5.82 1.09
N VAL A 133 -11.08 6.10 1.84
CA VAL A 133 -10.06 7.08 1.45
C VAL A 133 -9.06 6.37 0.54
N HIS A 134 -9.17 6.60 -0.76
CA HIS A 134 -8.36 5.93 -1.77
C HIS A 134 -7.32 6.90 -2.36
N PRO A 135 -6.00 6.69 -2.15
CA PRO A 135 -4.97 7.53 -2.76
C PRO A 135 -5.09 7.60 -4.28
N VAL A 136 -4.91 8.78 -4.86
CA VAL A 136 -4.79 8.94 -6.31
C VAL A 136 -3.38 8.55 -6.73
N ILE A 137 -3.24 7.41 -7.37
CA ILE A 137 -1.96 6.81 -7.76
C ILE A 137 -1.86 6.80 -9.29
N PRO A 138 -0.98 7.58 -9.93
CA PRO A 138 -0.74 7.51 -11.35
C PRO A 138 -0.20 6.14 -11.80
N GLU A 139 -0.63 5.65 -12.94
CA GLU A 139 -0.29 4.31 -13.44
C GLU A 139 1.16 4.15 -13.91
N LYS A 140 1.85 5.26 -14.22
CA LYS A 140 3.22 5.27 -14.76
C LYS A 140 4.20 5.89 -13.80
N GLY A 141 5.28 5.18 -13.47
CA GLY A 141 6.32 5.69 -12.56
C GLY A 141 7.15 4.61 -11.88
N SER A 142 6.69 3.36 -11.84
CA SER A 142 7.51 2.26 -11.32
C SER A 142 8.59 1.88 -12.31
N LEU A 143 9.85 1.75 -11.83
CA LEU A 143 10.97 1.16 -12.57
C LEU A 143 11.12 -0.34 -12.29
N GLY A 144 10.59 -0.84 -11.18
CA GLY A 144 10.67 -2.22 -10.78
C GLY A 144 12.06 -2.72 -10.35
N ALA A 145 13.07 -1.84 -10.29
CA ALA A 145 14.46 -2.24 -9.97
C ALA A 145 14.65 -2.72 -8.52
N SER A 146 13.99 -2.06 -7.55
CA SER A 146 13.97 -2.44 -6.14
C SER A 146 12.56 -2.39 -5.53
N GLY A 147 11.57 -2.12 -6.35
CA GLY A 147 10.17 -2.00 -5.98
C GLY A 147 9.47 -0.84 -6.70
N ASP A 148 8.21 -0.65 -6.35
CA ASP A 148 7.29 0.29 -6.99
C ASP A 148 7.30 1.65 -6.27
N LEU A 149 8.49 2.29 -6.14
CA LEU A 149 8.68 3.44 -5.24
C LEU A 149 7.75 4.61 -5.56
N ALA A 150 7.68 5.05 -6.81
CA ALA A 150 6.90 6.23 -7.18
C ALA A 150 5.39 6.04 -6.90
N PRO A 151 4.71 4.98 -7.37
CA PRO A 151 3.30 4.81 -7.05
C PRO A 151 3.03 4.55 -5.57
N LEU A 152 3.92 3.83 -4.85
CA LEU A 152 3.80 3.66 -3.40
C LEU A 152 3.99 4.98 -2.65
N ALA A 153 4.84 5.88 -3.15
CA ALA A 153 5.00 7.22 -2.58
C ALA A 153 3.72 8.05 -2.71
N HIS A 154 3.00 7.97 -3.83
CA HIS A 154 1.68 8.62 -3.94
C HIS A 154 0.69 8.08 -2.90
N SER A 155 0.69 6.77 -2.64
CA SER A 155 -0.12 6.19 -1.57
C SER A 155 0.29 6.71 -0.19
N ALA A 156 1.60 6.77 0.08
CA ALA A 156 2.15 7.24 1.35
C ALA A 156 1.91 8.74 1.60
N CYS A 157 1.86 9.57 0.54
CA CYS A 157 1.55 11.00 0.64
C CYS A 157 0.23 11.23 1.39
N VAL A 158 -0.80 10.46 1.12
CA VAL A 158 -2.11 10.64 1.75
C VAL A 158 -2.03 10.41 3.26
N LEU A 159 -1.25 9.44 3.73
CA LEU A 159 -1.09 9.16 5.16
C LEU A 159 -0.46 10.32 5.94
N ILE A 160 0.31 11.16 5.27
CA ILE A 160 0.94 12.37 5.85
C ILE A 160 0.15 13.66 5.54
N GLY A 161 -1.07 13.55 5.01
CA GLY A 161 -1.91 14.69 4.66
C GLY A 161 -1.57 15.39 3.36
N GLU A 162 -0.65 14.83 2.58
CA GLU A 162 -0.22 15.37 1.28
C GLU A 162 -0.89 14.62 0.11
N GLY A 163 -0.57 15.05 -1.12
CA GLY A 163 -1.09 14.40 -2.33
C GLY A 163 -2.59 14.56 -2.50
N LYS A 164 -3.22 13.60 -3.18
CA LYS A 164 -4.66 13.59 -3.45
C LYS A 164 -5.25 12.23 -3.12
N ALA A 165 -6.52 12.22 -2.66
CA ALA A 165 -7.27 11.00 -2.44
C ALA A 165 -8.70 11.16 -2.97
N GLU A 166 -9.29 10.06 -3.40
CA GLU A 166 -10.72 9.92 -3.66
C GLU A 166 -11.43 9.57 -2.35
N LEU A 167 -12.52 10.26 -2.07
CA LEU A 167 -13.48 9.92 -1.01
C LEU A 167 -14.89 10.18 -1.54
N ASN A 168 -15.76 9.17 -1.54
CA ASN A 168 -17.13 9.24 -2.08
C ASN A 168 -17.18 9.79 -3.52
N ALA A 169 -16.28 9.32 -4.40
CA ALA A 169 -16.13 9.75 -5.79
C ALA A 169 -15.71 11.25 -5.97
N GLU A 170 -15.29 11.92 -4.90
CA GLU A 170 -14.73 13.28 -4.94
C GLU A 170 -13.22 13.22 -4.76
N ILE A 171 -12.45 13.89 -5.62
CA ILE A 171 -11.00 14.02 -5.47
C ILE A 171 -10.68 15.22 -4.59
N LEU A 172 -10.03 14.96 -3.47
CA LEU A 172 -9.68 15.91 -2.43
C LEU A 172 -8.15 15.96 -2.22
N SER A 173 -7.69 16.98 -1.49
CA SER A 173 -6.35 16.92 -0.90
C SER A 173 -6.26 15.77 0.12
N GLY A 174 -5.07 15.20 0.34
CA GLY A 174 -4.89 14.15 1.34
C GLY A 174 -5.40 14.56 2.73
N ALA A 175 -5.09 15.80 3.16
CA ALA A 175 -5.53 16.33 4.44
C ALA A 175 -7.07 16.45 4.53
N ASP A 176 -7.73 16.97 3.49
CA ASP A 176 -9.19 17.12 3.50
C ASP A 176 -9.90 15.77 3.46
N ALA A 177 -9.38 14.80 2.69
CA ALA A 177 -9.93 13.46 2.62
C ALA A 177 -9.84 12.74 3.97
N LEU A 178 -8.68 12.80 4.64
CA LEU A 178 -8.51 12.25 5.99
C LEU A 178 -9.47 12.92 6.97
N SER A 179 -9.49 14.24 7.02
CA SER A 179 -10.36 15.01 7.94
C SER A 179 -11.84 14.69 7.75
N LYS A 180 -12.33 14.66 6.48
CA LYS A 180 -13.71 14.28 6.17
C LYS A 180 -14.03 12.84 6.57
N ALA A 181 -13.06 11.94 6.52
CA ALA A 181 -13.21 10.58 6.98
C ALA A 181 -13.04 10.42 8.51
N GLY A 182 -12.78 11.50 9.26
CA GLY A 182 -12.53 11.46 10.70
C GLY A 182 -11.20 10.78 11.06
N LEU A 183 -10.19 10.97 10.22
CA LEU A 183 -8.82 10.46 10.39
C LEU A 183 -7.85 11.64 10.47
N GLU A 184 -6.74 11.42 11.18
CA GLU A 184 -5.67 12.40 11.31
C GLU A 184 -4.41 11.91 10.60
N PRO A 185 -3.66 12.80 9.90
CA PRO A 185 -2.41 12.43 9.27
C PRO A 185 -1.34 12.08 10.32
N VAL A 186 -0.44 11.18 9.96
CA VAL A 186 0.70 10.81 10.81
C VAL A 186 1.94 11.62 10.45
N VAL A 187 2.78 11.89 11.46
CA VAL A 187 4.16 12.35 11.26
C VAL A 187 5.05 11.11 11.21
N LEU A 188 5.71 10.90 10.06
CA LEU A 188 6.57 9.73 9.85
C LEU A 188 7.82 9.79 10.76
N LYS A 189 8.13 8.67 11.38
CA LYS A 189 9.35 8.46 12.17
C LYS A 189 10.39 7.70 11.35
N ALA A 190 11.55 7.47 11.94
CA ALA A 190 12.65 6.77 11.30
C ALA A 190 12.22 5.48 10.59
N LYS A 191 12.76 5.22 9.40
CA LYS A 191 12.46 4.04 8.58
C LYS A 191 11.09 4.05 7.88
N GLU A 192 10.10 4.81 8.33
CA GLU A 192 8.72 4.72 7.82
C GLU A 192 8.58 5.18 6.37
N GLY A 193 9.30 6.23 5.96
CA GLY A 193 9.29 6.65 4.55
C GLY A 193 9.72 5.53 3.62
N LEU A 194 10.83 4.84 3.92
CA LEU A 194 11.28 3.68 3.16
C LEU A 194 10.33 2.49 3.31
N ALA A 195 9.82 2.22 4.53
CA ALA A 195 8.89 1.15 4.78
C ALA A 195 7.58 1.30 3.97
N LEU A 196 7.14 2.51 3.71
CA LEU A 196 5.93 2.78 2.93
C LEU A 196 6.18 2.74 1.42
N THR A 197 7.36 3.14 0.95
CA THR A 197 7.62 3.35 -0.48
C THR A 197 8.34 2.19 -1.17
N ASN A 198 9.00 1.29 -0.45
CA ASN A 198 9.78 0.20 -1.05
C ASN A 198 9.06 -1.14 -0.96
N GLY A 199 8.76 -1.74 -2.11
CA GLY A 199 8.12 -3.05 -2.25
C GLY A 199 7.49 -3.22 -3.65
N THR A 200 7.08 -4.45 -3.96
CA THR A 200 6.52 -4.84 -5.27
C THR A 200 4.99 -4.90 -5.27
N THR A 201 4.37 -4.11 -4.41
CA THR A 201 2.93 -4.19 -4.15
C THR A 201 2.07 -3.80 -5.35
N ILE A 202 2.47 -2.77 -6.09
CA ILE A 202 1.72 -2.30 -7.27
C ILE A 202 1.70 -3.39 -8.33
N MET A 203 2.89 -3.89 -8.67
CA MET A 203 3.04 -4.98 -9.64
C MET A 203 2.23 -6.22 -9.22
N THR A 204 2.24 -6.56 -7.93
CA THR A 204 1.49 -7.70 -7.40
C THR A 204 -0.02 -7.47 -7.49
N ALA A 205 -0.52 -6.29 -7.14
CA ALA A 205 -1.94 -5.96 -7.19
C ALA A 205 -2.47 -5.98 -8.64
N VAL A 206 -1.80 -5.28 -9.54
CA VAL A 206 -2.16 -5.25 -10.97
C VAL A 206 -2.11 -6.66 -11.55
N GLY A 207 -1.02 -7.40 -11.32
CA GLY A 207 -0.86 -8.76 -11.81
C GLY A 207 -1.95 -9.71 -11.31
N LEU A 208 -2.35 -9.58 -10.04
CA LEU A 208 -3.44 -10.37 -9.46
C LEU A 208 -4.78 -10.07 -10.14
N LEU A 209 -5.14 -8.80 -10.29
CA LEU A 209 -6.41 -8.40 -10.89
C LEU A 209 -6.48 -8.79 -12.37
N GLU A 210 -5.40 -8.61 -13.13
CA GLU A 210 -5.34 -9.03 -14.53
C GLU A 210 -5.36 -10.56 -14.67
N THR A 211 -4.75 -11.30 -13.75
CA THR A 211 -4.85 -12.77 -13.72
C THR A 211 -6.30 -13.21 -13.49
N ALA A 212 -7.03 -12.57 -12.58
CA ALA A 212 -8.45 -12.85 -12.37
C ALA A 212 -9.29 -12.62 -13.64
N ARG A 213 -9.03 -11.49 -14.33
CA ARG A 213 -9.68 -11.18 -15.61
C ARG A 213 -9.36 -12.23 -16.69
N ALA A 214 -8.09 -12.65 -16.79
CA ALA A 214 -7.67 -13.67 -17.76
C ALA A 214 -8.31 -15.03 -17.51
N ILE A 215 -8.41 -15.48 -16.25
CA ILE A 215 -9.12 -16.72 -15.88
C ILE A 215 -10.58 -16.65 -16.33
N ARG A 216 -11.27 -15.55 -16.02
CA ARG A 216 -12.66 -15.35 -16.41
C ARG A 216 -12.85 -15.32 -17.94
N LEU A 217 -11.92 -14.72 -18.68
CA LEU A 217 -11.95 -14.73 -20.15
C LEU A 217 -11.79 -16.12 -20.72
N SER A 218 -10.92 -16.95 -20.14
CA SER A 218 -10.74 -18.35 -20.53
C SER A 218 -12.03 -19.15 -20.35
N GLU A 219 -12.70 -19.01 -19.20
CA GLU A 219 -13.99 -19.65 -18.92
C GLU A 219 -15.09 -19.21 -19.91
N LEU A 220 -15.14 -17.90 -20.23
CA LEU A 220 -16.09 -17.37 -21.22
C LEU A 220 -15.80 -17.87 -22.63
N ALA A 221 -14.53 -18.07 -23.00
CA ALA A 221 -14.15 -18.64 -24.29
C ALA A 221 -14.66 -20.08 -24.43
N ASP A 222 -14.55 -20.89 -23.37
CA ASP A 222 -15.09 -22.27 -23.36
C ASP A 222 -16.61 -22.28 -23.53
N VAL A 223 -17.33 -21.40 -22.80
CA VAL A 223 -18.79 -21.26 -22.94
C VAL A 223 -19.16 -20.83 -24.36
N SER A 224 -18.45 -19.85 -24.93
CA SER A 224 -18.68 -19.39 -26.31
C SER A 224 -18.42 -20.50 -27.34
N GLY A 225 -17.36 -21.28 -27.12
CA GLY A 225 -17.04 -22.49 -27.93
C GLY A 225 -18.14 -23.52 -27.88
N CYS A 226 -18.64 -23.84 -26.69
CA CYS A 226 -19.74 -24.79 -26.49
C CYS A 226 -21.03 -24.30 -27.16
N LEU A 227 -21.40 -23.05 -27.05
CA LEU A 227 -22.59 -22.49 -27.73
C LEU A 227 -22.47 -22.55 -29.24
N SER A 228 -21.30 -22.28 -29.80
CA SER A 228 -21.03 -22.41 -31.23
C SER A 228 -21.11 -23.86 -31.71
N LEU A 229 -20.54 -24.79 -30.95
CA LEU A 229 -20.57 -26.23 -31.24
C LEU A 229 -22.02 -26.74 -31.24
N GLU A 230 -22.80 -26.36 -30.24
CA GLU A 230 -24.22 -26.74 -30.13
C GLU A 230 -25.05 -26.19 -31.32
N ALA A 231 -24.85 -24.90 -31.67
CA ALA A 231 -25.57 -24.31 -32.78
C ALA A 231 -25.25 -24.90 -34.14
N LEU A 232 -24.04 -25.43 -34.29
CA LEU A 232 -23.56 -26.06 -35.53
C LEU A 232 -23.83 -27.59 -35.55
N ASN A 233 -24.48 -28.18 -34.55
CA ASN A 233 -24.60 -29.62 -34.32
C ASN A 233 -23.23 -30.34 -34.41
N GLY A 234 -22.18 -29.69 -33.88
CA GLY A 234 -20.82 -30.24 -33.84
C GLY A 234 -20.70 -31.34 -32.79
N THR A 235 -19.73 -32.23 -32.99
CA THR A 235 -19.41 -33.32 -32.05
C THR A 235 -17.95 -33.32 -31.68
#